data_c9daec48255495890f9e19808709b1f3
#
_entry.id   c9daec48255495890f9e19808709b1f3
#
_cell.length_a   1.000
_cell.length_b   1.000
_cell.length_c   1.000
_cell.angle_alpha   90.00
_cell.angle_beta   90.00
_cell.angle_gamma   90.00
#
_symmetry.space_group_name_H-M   'P 1'
#
loop_
_entity.id
_entity.type
_entity.pdbx_description
1 polymer ?
#
loop_
_entity_poly.entity_id
_entity_poly.type
_entity_poly.pdbx_seq_one_letter_code
_entity_poly.pdbx_strand_id
1 'polypeptide(L)'
;FIPIKANSERVPGKNLRVLNGKKLYQYICEHVKTAAVFDDVYIDTNSNEIAEYADKMGFHVLERKPELAQNTANGNDLLVYHYNLCPEYDYYFQLFATAPYLQPETIQECVNRLTASEVYDSVFTATKNHGFYWLNGTPINYRPGILPRSQDMLPVVEESTGLYGIKKESLEKYRCRIGRKPYIYSVSKFEAVDINTEEDLKIAEYVGKMIFNL
;
A
#
# COMPACT_ATOMS: atom_id res chain seq x y z
N PHE A 1 -3.32 9.96 0.43
CA PHE A 1 -4.48 9.45 1.18
C PHE A 1 -4.14 8.12 1.86
N ILE A 2 -4.48 8.01 3.15
CA ILE A 2 -4.26 6.80 3.94
C ILE A 2 -5.61 6.34 4.49
N PRO A 3 -6.28 5.37 3.84
CA PRO A 3 -7.56 4.86 4.30
C PRO A 3 -7.38 3.89 5.47
N ILE A 4 -7.85 4.25 6.66
CA ILE A 4 -7.70 3.46 7.89
C ILE A 4 -9.06 3.26 8.58
N LYS A 5 -9.74 2.16 8.33
CA LYS A 5 -11.00 1.86 9.03
C LYS A 5 -10.76 1.28 10.43
N ALA A 6 -11.64 1.60 11.39
CA ALA A 6 -11.57 1.09 12.75
C ALA A 6 -11.75 -0.43 12.83
N ASN A 7 -12.68 -0.98 12.03
CA ASN A 7 -13.05 -2.38 12.08
C ASN A 7 -12.43 -3.18 10.92
N SER A 8 -12.00 -4.38 11.21
CA SER A 8 -11.52 -5.37 10.24
C SER A 8 -12.17 -6.71 10.56
N GLU A 9 -12.65 -7.43 9.55
CA GLU A 9 -13.31 -8.73 9.72
C GLU A 9 -12.29 -9.84 9.97
N ARG A 10 -11.21 -9.89 9.17
CA ARG A 10 -10.21 -10.96 9.22
C ARG A 10 -9.32 -10.89 10.46
N VAL A 11 -9.00 -9.68 10.93
CA VAL A 11 -8.25 -9.42 12.15
C VAL A 11 -9.00 -8.31 12.91
N PRO A 12 -9.81 -8.65 13.93
CA PRO A 12 -10.61 -7.66 14.65
C PRO A 12 -9.77 -6.52 15.23
N GLY A 13 -10.18 -5.28 14.95
CA GLY A 13 -9.47 -4.09 15.39
C GLY A 13 -8.04 -3.93 14.83
N LYS A 14 -7.72 -4.57 13.72
CA LYS A 14 -6.37 -4.69 13.14
C LYS A 14 -5.52 -3.43 13.25
N ASN A 15 -6.05 -2.31 12.78
CA ASN A 15 -5.30 -1.06 12.72
C ASN A 15 -4.97 -0.47 14.10
N LEU A 16 -5.72 -0.85 15.14
CA LEU A 16 -5.52 -0.44 16.53
C LEU A 16 -4.68 -1.45 17.35
N ARG A 17 -4.34 -2.60 16.78
CA ARG A 17 -3.49 -3.61 17.42
C ARG A 17 -2.06 -3.12 17.56
N VAL A 18 -1.44 -3.49 18.69
CA VAL A 18 -0.02 -3.18 18.94
C VAL A 18 0.87 -4.16 18.19
N LEU A 19 1.79 -3.63 17.42
CA LEU A 19 2.86 -4.33 16.73
C LEU A 19 4.19 -3.75 17.25
N ASN A 20 5.00 -4.55 17.93
CA ASN A 20 6.32 -4.12 18.45
C ASN A 20 6.30 -2.74 19.15
N GLY A 21 5.34 -2.55 20.07
CA GLY A 21 5.26 -1.34 20.91
C GLY A 21 4.44 -0.16 20.35
N LYS A 22 4.04 -0.20 19.07
CA LYS A 22 3.22 0.85 18.44
C LYS A 22 1.94 0.25 17.84
N LYS A 23 0.85 1.04 17.77
CA LYS A 23 -0.35 0.62 17.02
C LYS A 23 -0.06 0.57 15.53
N LEU A 24 -0.65 -0.38 14.84
CA LEU A 24 -0.35 -0.67 13.44
C LEU A 24 -0.44 0.57 12.53
N TYR A 25 -1.48 1.39 12.69
CA TYR A 25 -1.66 2.59 11.86
C TYR A 25 -0.56 3.65 12.08
N GLN A 26 0.13 3.66 13.22
CA GLN A 26 1.14 4.67 13.53
C GLN A 26 2.38 4.54 12.64
N TYR A 27 2.74 3.30 12.23
CA TYR A 27 3.89 3.06 11.35
C TYR A 27 3.78 3.85 10.05
N ILE A 28 2.70 3.67 9.30
CA ILE A 28 2.55 4.35 8.02
C ILE A 28 2.44 5.87 8.18
N CYS A 29 1.77 6.35 9.23
CA CYS A 29 1.68 7.79 9.51
C CYS A 29 3.07 8.40 9.78
N GLU A 30 3.90 7.73 10.60
CA GLU A 30 5.27 8.18 10.90
C GLU A 30 6.17 8.12 9.66
N HIS A 31 6.09 7.05 8.86
CA HIS A 31 6.88 6.91 7.64
C HIS A 31 6.51 7.97 6.59
N VAL A 32 5.23 8.27 6.41
CA VAL A 32 4.77 9.34 5.53
C VAL A 32 5.23 10.71 6.02
N LYS A 33 5.18 10.95 7.34
CA LYS A 33 5.68 12.19 7.94
C LYS A 33 7.20 12.34 7.74
N THR A 34 7.93 11.24 7.90
CA THR A 34 9.40 11.21 7.70
C THR A 34 9.78 11.39 6.23
N ALA A 35 9.02 10.78 5.32
CA ALA A 35 9.24 10.92 3.88
C ALA A 35 9.13 12.38 3.41
N ALA A 36 8.19 13.15 3.97
CA ALA A 36 8.02 14.60 3.77
C ALA A 36 8.00 15.03 2.28
N VAL A 37 7.29 14.26 1.43
CA VAL A 37 7.25 14.47 -0.04
C VAL A 37 5.86 14.79 -0.57
N PHE A 38 4.84 14.82 0.30
CA PHE A 38 3.46 15.15 -0.06
C PHE A 38 3.12 16.57 0.38
N ASP A 39 2.44 17.32 -0.48
CA ASP A 39 1.93 18.65 -0.14
C ASP A 39 0.89 18.55 0.97
N ASP A 40 -0.04 17.58 0.85
CA ASP A 40 -1.07 17.30 1.83
C ASP A 40 -1.20 15.79 2.09
N VAL A 41 -1.52 15.45 3.34
CA VAL A 41 -1.77 14.07 3.77
C VAL A 41 -3.16 13.99 4.40
N TYR A 42 -3.99 13.08 3.87
CA TYR A 42 -5.36 12.86 4.32
C TYR A 42 -5.50 11.47 4.92
N ILE A 43 -5.98 11.40 6.17
CA ILE A 43 -6.36 10.16 6.84
C ILE A 43 -7.87 10.00 6.72
N ASP A 44 -8.31 9.02 5.95
CA ASP A 44 -9.73 8.66 5.82
C ASP A 44 -10.07 7.58 6.85
N THR A 45 -10.82 7.95 7.89
CA THR A 45 -11.11 7.06 9.03
C THR A 45 -12.48 7.27 9.63
N ASN A 46 -13.01 6.22 10.28
CA ASN A 46 -14.20 6.25 11.15
C ASN A 46 -13.84 6.00 12.63
N SER A 47 -12.57 6.20 13.01
CA SER A 47 -12.06 6.04 14.38
C SER A 47 -11.64 7.37 14.96
N ASN A 48 -12.24 7.79 16.07
CA ASN A 48 -11.86 9.03 16.76
C ASN A 48 -10.39 9.00 17.21
N GLU A 49 -9.91 7.85 17.69
CA GLU A 49 -8.50 7.70 18.12
C GLU A 49 -7.52 7.95 16.96
N ILE A 50 -7.81 7.39 15.78
CA ILE A 50 -6.96 7.57 14.58
C ILE A 50 -7.06 9.02 14.10
N ALA A 51 -8.24 9.62 14.14
CA ALA A 51 -8.45 11.02 13.78
C ALA A 51 -7.66 11.98 14.68
N GLU A 52 -7.73 11.79 16.01
CA GLU A 52 -6.94 12.58 16.96
C GLU A 52 -5.43 12.43 16.78
N TYR A 53 -4.97 11.23 16.43
CA TYR A 53 -3.55 11.00 16.13
C TYR A 53 -3.13 11.70 14.83
N ALA A 54 -3.95 11.61 13.78
CA ALA A 54 -3.70 12.29 12.51
C ALA A 54 -3.61 13.81 12.67
N ASP A 55 -4.53 14.39 13.44
CA ASP A 55 -4.54 15.84 13.74
C ASP A 55 -3.25 16.27 14.46
N LYS A 56 -2.81 15.51 15.48
CA LYS A 56 -1.53 15.76 16.18
C LYS A 56 -0.31 15.66 15.26
N MET A 57 -0.39 14.83 14.21
CA MET A 57 0.65 14.73 13.18
C MET A 57 0.60 15.87 12.17
N GLY A 58 -0.43 16.71 12.19
CA GLY A 58 -0.69 17.78 11.22
C GLY A 58 -1.22 17.25 9.89
N PHE A 59 -1.92 16.12 9.89
CA PHE A 59 -2.59 15.55 8.73
C PHE A 59 -4.07 15.97 8.71
N HIS A 60 -4.64 16.07 7.52
CA HIS A 60 -6.07 16.29 7.35
C HIS A 60 -6.86 15.04 7.67
N VAL A 61 -7.99 15.18 8.32
CA VAL A 61 -8.89 14.06 8.64
C VAL A 61 -10.11 14.11 7.72
N LEU A 62 -10.40 13.00 7.05
CA LEU A 62 -11.64 12.78 6.31
C LEU A 62 -12.48 11.77 7.09
N GLU A 63 -13.68 12.18 7.46
CA GLU A 63 -14.63 11.26 8.07
C GLU A 63 -15.13 10.27 7.00
N ARG A 64 -14.84 8.99 7.22
CA ARG A 64 -15.22 7.93 6.28
C ARG A 64 -16.73 7.74 6.24
N LYS A 65 -17.30 7.86 5.05
CA LYS A 65 -18.71 7.56 4.82
C LYS A 65 -19.03 6.09 5.17
N PRO A 66 -20.19 5.81 5.81
CA PRO A 66 -20.57 4.45 6.19
C PRO A 66 -20.53 3.45 5.02
N GLU A 67 -20.91 3.86 3.81
CA GLU A 67 -20.91 3.02 2.61
C GLU A 67 -19.49 2.55 2.24
N LEU A 68 -18.48 3.44 2.45
CA LEU A 68 -17.06 3.15 2.17
C LEU A 68 -16.36 2.43 3.33
N ALA A 69 -17.00 2.34 4.49
CA ALA A 69 -16.52 1.53 5.61
C ALA A 69 -16.91 0.06 5.47
N GLN A 70 -17.84 -0.27 4.57
CA GLN A 70 -18.26 -1.64 4.27
C GLN A 70 -17.15 -2.40 3.52
N ASN A 71 -17.24 -3.74 3.52
CA ASN A 71 -16.25 -4.60 2.86
C ASN A 71 -16.43 -4.72 1.35
N THR A 72 -17.47 -4.12 0.80
CA THR A 72 -17.74 -4.03 -0.64
C THR A 72 -16.91 -2.96 -1.34
N ALA A 73 -16.47 -1.92 -0.62
CA ALA A 73 -15.63 -0.87 -1.17
C ALA A 73 -14.17 -1.35 -1.31
N ASN A 74 -13.63 -1.29 -2.51
CA ASN A 74 -12.25 -1.63 -2.82
C ASN A 74 -11.33 -0.39 -2.89
N GLY A 75 -10.02 -0.62 -3.10
CA GLY A 75 -9.04 0.47 -3.14
C GLY A 75 -9.28 1.50 -4.25
N ASN A 76 -9.84 1.09 -5.41
CA ASN A 76 -10.17 2.01 -6.49
C ASN A 76 -11.36 2.91 -6.12
N ASP A 77 -12.40 2.34 -5.50
CA ASP A 77 -13.58 3.10 -5.06
C ASP A 77 -13.18 4.20 -4.08
N LEU A 78 -12.29 3.87 -3.11
CA LEU A 78 -11.76 4.83 -2.16
C LEU A 78 -10.94 5.93 -2.84
N LEU A 79 -10.03 5.57 -3.75
CA LEU A 79 -9.20 6.56 -4.43
C LEU A 79 -10.03 7.51 -5.30
N VAL A 80 -11.01 6.97 -6.01
CA VAL A 80 -11.94 7.78 -6.81
C VAL A 80 -12.79 8.71 -5.93
N TYR A 81 -13.20 8.24 -4.75
CA TYR A 81 -13.89 9.08 -3.78
C TYR A 81 -12.99 10.22 -3.28
N HIS A 82 -11.74 9.91 -2.91
CA HIS A 82 -10.76 10.92 -2.47
C HIS A 82 -10.48 11.96 -3.57
N TYR A 83 -10.32 11.51 -4.82
CA TYR A 83 -10.18 12.40 -5.98
C TYR A 83 -11.39 13.35 -6.12
N ASN A 84 -12.61 12.87 -5.95
CA ASN A 84 -13.81 13.70 -6.04
C ASN A 84 -13.92 14.73 -4.90
N LEU A 85 -13.32 14.47 -3.74
CA LEU A 85 -13.27 15.43 -2.63
C LEU A 85 -12.20 16.50 -2.81
N CYS A 86 -11.06 16.13 -3.39
CA CYS A 86 -9.88 16.98 -3.53
C CYS A 86 -9.38 16.90 -4.99
N PRO A 87 -10.08 17.51 -5.97
CA PRO A 87 -9.76 17.38 -7.40
C PRO A 87 -8.61 18.28 -7.88
N GLU A 88 -8.02 19.09 -7.00
CA GLU A 88 -7.02 20.12 -7.31
C GLU A 88 -5.61 19.57 -7.56
N TYR A 89 -5.30 18.35 -7.09
CA TYR A 89 -3.96 17.78 -7.20
C TYR A 89 -3.68 17.14 -8.56
N ASP A 90 -2.41 17.14 -8.98
CA ASP A 90 -1.95 16.50 -10.22
C ASP A 90 -1.63 15.01 -10.02
N TYR A 91 -1.31 14.62 -8.79
CA TYR A 91 -0.91 13.25 -8.41
C TYR A 91 -1.68 12.79 -7.17
N TYR A 92 -2.11 11.55 -7.19
CA TYR A 92 -2.83 10.91 -6.09
C TYR A 92 -2.08 9.67 -5.63
N PHE A 93 -1.79 9.62 -4.35
CA PHE A 93 -1.12 8.48 -3.72
C PHE A 93 -2.05 7.85 -2.68
N GLN A 94 -2.09 6.52 -2.66
CA GLN A 94 -2.82 5.73 -1.68
C GLN A 94 -1.85 4.79 -0.97
N LEU A 95 -1.75 4.92 0.35
CA LEU A 95 -0.88 4.11 1.20
C LEU A 95 -1.72 3.37 2.23
N PHE A 96 -1.26 2.20 2.69
CA PHE A 96 -2.04 1.34 3.54
C PHE A 96 -1.35 1.04 4.87
N ALA A 97 -2.10 1.16 5.97
CA ALA A 97 -1.62 0.86 7.32
C ALA A 97 -1.25 -0.63 7.50
N THR A 98 -1.74 -1.51 6.63
CA THR A 98 -1.42 -2.94 6.65
C THR A 98 -0.01 -3.27 6.19
N ALA A 99 0.70 -2.32 5.59
CA ALA A 99 2.11 -2.42 5.18
C ALA A 99 3.01 -1.61 6.14
N PRO A 100 3.23 -2.08 7.40
CA PRO A 100 3.89 -1.29 8.43
C PRO A 100 5.36 -1.00 8.14
N TYR A 101 5.99 -1.78 7.29
CA TYR A 101 7.43 -1.69 7.01
C TYR A 101 7.78 -1.01 5.69
N LEU A 102 6.80 -0.40 5.02
CA LEU A 102 7.04 0.45 3.85
C LEU A 102 7.92 1.65 4.26
N GLN A 103 9.14 1.71 3.74
CA GLN A 103 10.15 2.67 4.20
C GLN A 103 9.90 4.08 3.65
N PRO A 104 10.29 5.14 4.39
CA PRO A 104 10.22 6.53 3.92
C PRO A 104 10.96 6.75 2.60
N GLU A 105 12.12 6.12 2.41
CA GLU A 105 12.93 6.20 1.20
C GLU A 105 12.22 5.60 -0.01
N THR A 106 11.49 4.51 0.19
CA THR A 106 10.65 3.90 -0.86
C THR A 106 9.51 4.83 -1.26
N ILE A 107 8.87 5.49 -0.28
CA ILE A 107 7.83 6.48 -0.55
C ILE A 107 8.39 7.64 -1.39
N GLN A 108 9.54 8.21 -0.98
CA GLN A 108 10.23 9.29 -1.69
C GLN A 108 10.55 8.88 -3.13
N GLU A 109 11.14 7.70 -3.33
CA GLU A 109 11.53 7.23 -4.65
C GLU A 109 10.31 6.98 -5.56
N CYS A 110 9.23 6.39 -5.03
CA CYS A 110 7.98 6.21 -5.79
C CYS A 110 7.38 7.54 -6.25
N VAL A 111 7.36 8.55 -5.37
CA VAL A 111 6.88 9.90 -5.72
C VAL A 111 7.78 10.49 -6.80
N ASN A 112 9.10 10.49 -6.62
CA ASN A 112 10.05 11.04 -7.58
C ASN A 112 9.94 10.35 -8.96
N ARG A 113 9.79 9.01 -8.99
CA ARG A 113 9.65 8.26 -10.25
C ARG A 113 8.39 8.63 -11.02
N LEU A 114 7.30 8.87 -10.33
CA LEU A 114 6.04 9.24 -10.99
C LEU A 114 6.04 10.70 -11.42
N THR A 115 6.49 11.63 -10.56
CA THR A 115 6.42 13.06 -10.83
C THR A 115 7.43 13.52 -11.88
N ALA A 116 8.63 12.93 -11.90
CA ALA A 116 9.66 13.25 -12.90
C ALA A 116 9.49 12.53 -14.24
N SER A 117 8.51 11.63 -14.39
CA SER A 117 8.37 10.79 -15.59
C SER A 117 7.31 11.31 -16.55
N GLU A 118 7.68 11.42 -17.82
CA GLU A 118 6.71 11.59 -18.93
C GLU A 118 6.18 10.24 -19.47
N VAL A 119 6.83 9.13 -19.13
CA VAL A 119 6.52 7.80 -19.64
C VAL A 119 5.50 7.08 -18.76
N TYR A 120 5.69 7.13 -17.43
CA TYR A 120 4.85 6.42 -16.48
C TYR A 120 3.65 7.27 -16.07
N ASP A 121 2.50 6.63 -15.99
CA ASP A 121 1.22 7.24 -15.59
C ASP A 121 0.79 6.84 -14.17
N SER A 122 1.44 5.82 -13.62
CA SER A 122 1.20 5.32 -12.27
C SER A 122 2.45 4.62 -11.72
N VAL A 123 2.48 4.36 -10.42
CA VAL A 123 3.52 3.62 -9.71
C VAL A 123 2.88 2.76 -8.63
N PHE A 124 3.45 1.59 -8.38
CA PHE A 124 3.10 0.79 -7.21
C PHE A 124 4.29 -0.04 -6.72
N THR A 125 4.25 -0.41 -5.44
CA THR A 125 5.25 -1.26 -4.81
C THR A 125 4.92 -2.74 -5.00
N ALA A 126 5.95 -3.55 -5.30
CA ALA A 126 5.79 -4.97 -5.59
C ALA A 126 7.02 -5.77 -5.19
N THR A 127 6.86 -7.09 -5.03
CA THR A 127 7.97 -8.04 -4.95
C THR A 127 8.18 -8.75 -6.29
N LYS A 128 9.43 -9.13 -6.58
CA LYS A 128 9.80 -9.99 -7.69
C LYS A 128 10.10 -11.38 -7.16
N ASN A 129 9.28 -12.34 -7.52
CA ASN A 129 9.34 -13.69 -7.02
C ASN A 129 9.85 -14.66 -8.10
N HIS A 130 11.04 -15.22 -7.89
CA HIS A 130 11.59 -16.29 -8.73
C HIS A 130 11.12 -17.62 -8.18
N GLY A 131 10.43 -18.42 -8.98
CA GLY A 131 9.89 -19.72 -8.57
C GLY A 131 8.95 -20.32 -9.62
N PHE A 132 8.39 -21.45 -9.30
CA PHE A 132 7.47 -22.21 -10.17
C PHE A 132 6.03 -21.88 -9.74
N TYR A 133 5.29 -21.18 -10.59
CA TYR A 133 3.95 -20.71 -10.26
C TYR A 133 2.88 -21.45 -11.05
N TRP A 134 1.77 -21.71 -10.37
CA TRP A 134 0.61 -22.42 -10.90
C TRP A 134 -0.65 -21.59 -10.70
N LEU A 135 -1.53 -21.59 -11.69
CA LEU A 135 -2.85 -20.97 -11.64
C LEU A 135 -3.89 -22.00 -12.10
N ASN A 136 -4.87 -22.31 -11.27
CA ASN A 136 -5.94 -23.24 -11.59
C ASN A 136 -5.43 -24.59 -12.14
N GLY A 137 -4.41 -25.17 -11.51
CA GLY A 137 -3.83 -26.45 -11.91
C GLY A 137 -2.92 -26.40 -13.14
N THR A 138 -2.59 -25.21 -13.65
CA THR A 138 -1.72 -25.02 -14.83
C THR A 138 -0.49 -24.20 -14.47
N PRO A 139 0.73 -24.60 -14.84
CA PRO A 139 1.93 -23.79 -14.65
C PRO A 139 1.89 -22.55 -15.56
N ILE A 140 2.20 -21.36 -15.01
CA ILE A 140 2.07 -20.10 -15.73
C ILE A 140 3.40 -19.53 -16.25
N ASN A 141 4.52 -19.93 -15.66
CA ASN A 141 5.83 -19.34 -15.98
C ASN A 141 6.90 -20.36 -16.37
N TYR A 142 6.55 -21.63 -16.53
CA TYR A 142 7.46 -22.68 -17.00
C TYR A 142 6.70 -23.85 -17.65
N ARG A 143 7.44 -24.77 -18.29
CA ARG A 143 6.91 -26.02 -18.84
C ARG A 143 7.45 -27.19 -18.01
N PRO A 144 6.61 -28.07 -17.42
CA PRO A 144 7.07 -29.17 -16.54
C PRO A 144 8.09 -30.12 -17.18
N GLY A 145 8.01 -30.35 -18.50
CA GLY A 145 8.98 -31.18 -19.22
C GLY A 145 10.33 -30.52 -19.50
N ILE A 146 10.45 -29.19 -19.27
CA ILE A 146 11.68 -28.42 -19.42
C ILE A 146 11.85 -27.62 -18.14
N LEU A 147 12.55 -28.15 -17.14
CA LEU A 147 12.69 -27.54 -15.83
C LEU A 147 13.90 -26.57 -15.83
N PRO A 148 13.69 -25.24 -15.91
CA PRO A 148 14.77 -24.27 -15.80
C PRO A 148 15.22 -24.16 -14.35
N ARG A 149 16.41 -23.60 -14.11
CA ARG A 149 16.80 -23.18 -12.76
C ARG A 149 15.94 -22.00 -12.34
N SER A 150 15.45 -21.99 -11.10
CA SER A 150 14.52 -20.93 -10.63
C SER A 150 15.07 -19.51 -10.78
N GLN A 151 16.39 -19.33 -10.58
CA GLN A 151 17.07 -18.04 -10.74
C GLN A 151 17.14 -17.51 -12.19
N ASP A 152 17.02 -18.40 -13.17
CA ASP A 152 17.07 -18.03 -14.60
C ASP A 152 15.68 -17.73 -15.16
N MET A 153 14.63 -17.91 -14.36
CA MET A 153 13.25 -17.66 -14.78
C MET A 153 12.91 -16.17 -14.66
N LEU A 154 12.03 -15.72 -15.54
CA LEU A 154 11.41 -14.41 -15.36
C LEU A 154 10.62 -14.39 -14.05
N PRO A 155 10.82 -13.36 -13.21
CA PRO A 155 10.10 -13.26 -11.96
C PRO A 155 8.61 -13.02 -12.18
N VAL A 156 7.78 -13.61 -11.34
CA VAL A 156 6.39 -13.19 -11.19
C VAL A 156 6.35 -11.99 -10.26
N VAL A 157 5.68 -10.93 -10.68
CA VAL A 157 5.52 -9.71 -9.91
C VAL A 157 4.26 -9.82 -9.06
N GLU A 158 4.39 -9.56 -7.77
CA GLU A 158 3.29 -9.55 -6.80
C GLU A 158 3.17 -8.16 -6.18
N GLU A 159 1.97 -7.53 -6.27
CA GLU A 159 1.71 -6.24 -5.61
C GLU A 159 1.89 -6.37 -4.09
N SER A 160 2.68 -5.49 -3.47
CA SER A 160 2.88 -5.49 -2.02
C SER A 160 1.76 -4.80 -1.25
N THR A 161 0.81 -4.19 -1.97
CA THR A 161 -0.31 -3.41 -1.43
C THR A 161 0.07 -2.24 -0.51
N GLY A 162 1.35 -1.88 -0.42
CA GLY A 162 1.84 -0.81 0.46
C GLY A 162 1.59 0.60 -0.07
N LEU A 163 1.88 0.84 -1.36
CA LEU A 163 1.77 2.15 -2.01
C LEU A 163 1.29 2.01 -3.45
N TYR A 164 0.37 2.90 -3.83
CA TYR A 164 -0.05 3.17 -5.21
C TYR A 164 -0.03 4.67 -5.46
N GLY A 165 0.49 5.09 -6.61
CA GLY A 165 0.47 6.47 -7.07
C GLY A 165 -0.01 6.54 -8.51
N ILE A 166 -0.79 7.57 -8.85
CA ILE A 166 -1.34 7.75 -10.20
C ILE A 166 -1.45 9.23 -10.54
N LYS A 167 -1.21 9.56 -11.81
CA LYS A 167 -1.46 10.89 -12.36
C LYS A 167 -2.97 11.16 -12.47
N LYS A 168 -3.39 12.38 -12.21
CA LYS A 168 -4.78 12.84 -12.28
C LYS A 168 -5.48 12.39 -13.57
N GLU A 169 -4.88 12.69 -14.73
CA GLU A 169 -5.45 12.36 -16.04
C GLU A 169 -5.75 10.86 -16.21
N SER A 170 -4.85 10.01 -15.69
CA SER A 170 -5.02 8.56 -15.72
C SER A 170 -6.08 8.08 -14.74
N LEU A 171 -6.16 8.69 -13.56
CA LEU A 171 -7.21 8.40 -12.58
C LEU A 171 -8.60 8.77 -13.13
N GLU A 172 -8.73 9.95 -13.74
CA GLU A 172 -9.97 10.39 -14.39
C GLU A 172 -10.42 9.42 -15.48
N LYS A 173 -9.46 9.01 -16.32
CA LYS A 173 -9.73 8.16 -17.49
C LYS A 173 -10.05 6.71 -17.11
N TYR A 174 -9.31 6.12 -16.18
CA TYR A 174 -9.37 4.67 -15.90
C TYR A 174 -10.14 4.34 -14.62
N ARG A 175 -10.38 5.31 -13.74
CA ARG A 175 -11.06 5.12 -12.44
C ARG A 175 -10.39 4.00 -11.62
N CYS A 176 -9.07 3.88 -11.71
CA CYS A 176 -8.26 2.82 -11.14
C CYS A 176 -6.97 3.41 -10.57
N ARG A 177 -6.44 2.82 -9.50
CA ARG A 177 -5.18 3.22 -8.88
C ARG A 177 -3.93 2.85 -9.69
N ILE A 178 -4.09 2.02 -10.73
CA ILE A 178 -3.05 1.63 -11.67
C ILE A 178 -3.48 2.05 -13.08
N GLY A 179 -2.62 2.79 -13.76
CA GLY A 179 -2.83 3.24 -15.13
C GLY A 179 -2.41 2.20 -16.18
N ARG A 180 -2.11 2.67 -17.37
CA ARG A 180 -1.70 1.82 -18.52
C ARG A 180 -0.19 1.60 -18.60
N LYS A 181 0.59 2.49 -18.00
CA LYS A 181 2.06 2.47 -18.03
C LYS A 181 2.60 2.60 -16.61
N PRO A 182 2.36 1.60 -15.73
CA PRO A 182 2.82 1.66 -14.35
C PRO A 182 4.34 1.51 -14.27
N TYR A 183 4.97 2.29 -13.39
CA TYR A 183 6.30 1.98 -12.87
C TYR A 183 6.15 0.99 -11.71
N ILE A 184 6.79 -0.18 -11.82
CA ILE A 184 6.76 -1.21 -10.77
C ILE A 184 7.99 -1.06 -9.92
N TYR A 185 7.82 -0.51 -8.70
CA TYR A 185 8.91 -0.35 -7.76
C TYR A 185 9.09 -1.63 -6.94
N SER A 186 10.28 -2.24 -7.06
CA SER A 186 10.58 -3.50 -6.38
C SER A 186 11.07 -3.24 -4.97
N VAL A 187 10.38 -3.80 -3.97
CA VAL A 187 10.76 -3.78 -2.56
C VAL A 187 11.23 -5.15 -2.08
N SER A 188 11.91 -5.19 -0.93
CA SER A 188 12.29 -6.44 -0.28
C SER A 188 11.04 -7.17 0.25
N LYS A 189 11.15 -8.50 0.45
CA LYS A 189 10.06 -9.28 1.09
C LYS A 189 9.75 -8.83 2.52
N PHE A 190 10.72 -8.27 3.22
CA PHE A 190 10.52 -7.75 4.58
C PHE A 190 9.71 -6.44 4.55
N GLU A 191 10.03 -5.56 3.63
CA GLU A 191 9.31 -4.31 3.43
C GLU A 191 7.88 -4.53 2.88
N ALA A 192 7.72 -5.59 2.08
CA ALA A 192 6.45 -5.96 1.45
C ALA A 192 5.46 -6.68 2.40
N VAL A 193 5.77 -6.83 3.69
CA VAL A 193 4.86 -7.48 4.64
C VAL A 193 3.53 -6.72 4.68
N ASP A 194 2.44 -7.44 4.36
CA ASP A 194 1.06 -6.94 4.38
C ASP A 194 0.21 -7.79 5.35
N ILE A 195 -0.37 -7.15 6.36
CA ILE A 195 -1.11 -7.83 7.43
C ILE A 195 -2.58 -7.99 7.03
N ASN A 196 -2.97 -9.21 6.70
CA ASN A 196 -4.33 -9.59 6.33
C ASN A 196 -4.96 -10.63 7.27
N THR A 197 -4.14 -11.41 7.96
CA THR A 197 -4.52 -12.50 8.86
C THR A 197 -3.78 -12.38 10.20
N GLU A 198 -4.19 -13.19 11.20
CA GLU A 198 -3.45 -13.30 12.48
C GLU A 198 -2.05 -13.91 12.28
N GLU A 199 -1.86 -14.74 11.26
CA GLU A 199 -0.56 -15.29 10.90
C GLU A 199 0.37 -14.20 10.36
N ASP A 200 -0.13 -13.33 9.48
CA ASP A 200 0.65 -12.20 8.96
C ASP A 200 1.08 -11.25 10.09
N LEU A 201 0.21 -11.03 11.09
CA LEU A 201 0.56 -10.20 12.24
C LEU A 201 1.74 -10.80 13.03
N LYS A 202 1.76 -12.11 13.25
CA LYS A 202 2.90 -12.80 13.88
C LYS A 202 4.17 -12.69 13.03
N ILE A 203 4.05 -12.89 11.71
CA ILE A 203 5.19 -12.71 10.79
C ILE A 203 5.71 -11.28 10.89
N ALA A 204 4.81 -10.29 10.89
CA ALA A 204 5.19 -8.89 11.04
C ALA A 204 5.93 -8.64 12.37
N GLU A 205 5.46 -9.19 13.51
CA GLU A 205 6.15 -9.06 14.79
C GLU A 205 7.60 -9.56 14.74
N TYR A 206 7.84 -10.74 14.11
CA TYR A 206 9.19 -11.28 13.94
C TYR A 206 10.04 -10.42 13.01
N VAL A 207 9.50 -10.01 11.88
CA VAL A 207 10.21 -9.16 10.91
C VAL A 207 10.59 -7.83 11.56
N GLY A 208 9.68 -7.19 12.30
CA GLY A 208 9.97 -5.95 13.01
C GLY A 208 11.13 -6.08 13.98
N LYS A 209 11.13 -7.11 14.82
CA LYS A 209 12.18 -7.36 15.80
C LYS A 209 13.52 -7.70 15.18
N MET A 210 13.54 -8.57 14.16
CA MET A 210 14.77 -9.14 13.62
C MET A 210 15.43 -8.32 12.52
N ILE A 211 14.65 -7.55 11.77
CA ILE A 211 15.12 -6.82 10.59
C ILE A 211 15.14 -5.31 10.83
N PHE A 212 14.09 -4.79 11.48
CA PHE A 212 13.95 -3.35 11.70
C PHE A 212 14.31 -2.90 13.13
N ASN A 213 14.70 -3.83 14.01
CA ASN A 213 15.11 -3.57 15.41
C ASN A 213 14.05 -2.80 16.22
N LEU A 214 12.77 -3.14 16.05
CA LEU A 214 11.62 -2.51 16.71
C LEU A 214 11.27 -3.18 18.04
#